data_b89005462043fa428bde6dbd00fc1f6d
#
_entry.id   b89005462043fa428bde6dbd00fc1f6d
#
_cell.length_a   1.000
_cell.length_b   1.000
_cell.length_c   1.000
_cell.angle_alpha   90.00
_cell.angle_beta   90.00
_cell.angle_gamma   90.00
#
_symmetry.space_group_name_H-M   'P 1'
#
loop_
_entity.id
_entity.type
_entity.pdbx_description
1 polymer ?
#
loop_
_entity_poly.entity_id
_entity_poly.type
_entity_poly.pdbx_seq_one_letter_code
_entity_poly.pdbx_strand_id
1 'polypeptide(L)'
;AVDGVKAALSMTIPVGTGIHRRMVYVEIEEGYDFNQVAAAIKADPYFVNDETHVKEVPCVDDLLDMGHGVNLTRKGVSGVTQNQLFEFNMRINNPALTAQVLVCCARATMRQAPGCYTMIEIPLIDLLYGDREQHIAHLV
;
A
#
# COMPACT_ATOMS: atom_id res chain seq x y z
N ALA A 1 -12.91 17.69 -9.13
CA ALA A 1 -13.94 17.19 -8.20
C ALA A 1 -15.09 16.66 -9.07
N VAL A 2 -15.73 15.59 -8.61
CA VAL A 2 -16.92 15.02 -9.27
C VAL A 2 -18.14 15.56 -8.54
N ASP A 3 -19.08 16.12 -9.28
CA ASP A 3 -20.32 16.67 -8.72
C ASP A 3 -21.14 15.55 -8.06
N GLY A 4 -21.79 15.87 -6.95
CA GLY A 4 -22.58 14.91 -6.16
C GLY A 4 -21.80 14.04 -5.21
N VAL A 5 -20.47 14.18 -5.11
CA VAL A 5 -19.64 13.49 -4.11
C VAL A 5 -19.50 14.37 -2.87
N LYS A 6 -20.11 13.93 -1.77
CA LYS A 6 -19.98 14.58 -0.46
C LYS A 6 -18.64 14.26 0.20
N ALA A 7 -18.24 12.98 0.20
CA ALA A 7 -16.97 12.50 0.70
C ALA A 7 -16.55 11.24 -0.09
N ALA A 8 -15.26 11.00 -0.20
CA ALA A 8 -14.74 9.82 -0.89
C ALA A 8 -13.43 9.32 -0.26
N LEU A 9 -13.24 8.00 -0.32
CA LEU A 9 -12.00 7.31 0.01
C LEU A 9 -11.61 6.39 -1.15
N SER A 10 -10.41 6.55 -1.67
CA SER A 10 -9.88 5.68 -2.71
C SER A 10 -8.77 4.78 -2.16
N MET A 11 -8.86 3.50 -2.48
CA MET A 11 -7.85 2.49 -2.13
C MET A 11 -7.26 1.88 -3.39
N THR A 12 -5.95 1.75 -3.40
CA THR A 12 -5.21 1.04 -4.45
C THR A 12 -4.91 -0.38 -3.97
N ILE A 13 -5.35 -1.37 -4.72
CA ILE A 13 -5.16 -2.78 -4.40
C ILE A 13 -4.25 -3.40 -5.47
N PRO A 14 -3.01 -3.80 -5.13
CA PRO A 14 -2.17 -4.54 -6.06
C PRO A 14 -2.77 -5.92 -6.34
N VAL A 15 -2.94 -6.26 -7.61
CA VAL A 15 -3.49 -7.56 -8.06
C VAL A 15 -2.54 -8.34 -8.95
N GLY A 16 -1.35 -7.81 -9.20
CA GLY A 16 -0.29 -8.44 -9.99
C GLY A 16 0.87 -7.48 -10.19
N THR A 17 1.91 -7.91 -10.90
CA THR A 17 3.06 -7.06 -11.18
C THR A 17 2.67 -5.90 -12.07
N GLY A 18 2.69 -4.68 -11.51
CA GLY A 18 2.31 -3.45 -12.21
C GLY A 18 0.81 -3.30 -12.49
N ILE A 19 -0.04 -4.20 -11.95
CA ILE A 19 -1.48 -4.16 -12.13
C ILE A 19 -2.14 -3.74 -10.82
N HIS A 20 -3.00 -2.73 -10.90
CA HIS A 20 -3.74 -2.21 -9.76
C HIS A 20 -5.24 -2.27 -10.01
N ARG A 21 -5.97 -2.52 -8.94
CA ARG A 21 -7.42 -2.32 -8.87
C ARG A 21 -7.69 -1.13 -7.95
N ARG A 22 -8.62 -0.28 -8.34
CA ARG A 22 -9.08 0.83 -7.53
C ARG A 22 -10.41 0.50 -6.88
N MET A 23 -10.49 0.73 -5.59
CA MET A 23 -11.75 0.65 -4.85
C MET A 23 -12.06 2.05 -4.33
N VAL A 24 -13.17 2.63 -4.76
CA VAL A 24 -13.59 3.98 -4.38
C VAL A 24 -14.88 3.87 -3.59
N TYR A 25 -14.85 4.32 -2.35
CA TYR A 25 -16.03 4.44 -1.50
C TYR A 25 -16.48 5.90 -1.50
N VAL A 26 -17.76 6.12 -1.69
CA VAL A 26 -18.32 7.48 -1.82
C VAL A 26 -19.56 7.65 -0.95
N GLU A 27 -19.64 8.81 -0.31
CA GLU A 27 -20.91 9.35 0.17
C GLU A 27 -21.48 10.25 -0.93
N ILE A 28 -22.74 10.05 -1.27
CA ILE A 28 -23.43 10.81 -2.31
C ILE A 28 -24.23 11.94 -1.65
N GLU A 29 -24.20 13.12 -2.23
CA GLU A 29 -25.06 14.22 -1.84
C GLU A 29 -26.53 13.92 -2.18
N GLU A 30 -27.44 14.44 -1.38
CA GLU A 30 -28.86 14.27 -1.58
C GLU A 30 -29.31 14.81 -2.97
N GLY A 31 -30.07 14.01 -3.70
CA GLY A 31 -30.55 14.35 -5.04
C GLY A 31 -29.68 13.93 -6.20
N TYR A 32 -28.51 13.34 -5.95
CA TYR A 32 -27.66 12.80 -7.01
C TYR A 32 -27.84 11.29 -7.20
N ASP A 33 -27.70 10.85 -8.44
CA ASP A 33 -27.79 9.41 -8.79
C ASP A 33 -26.42 8.75 -8.70
N PHE A 34 -26.34 7.65 -7.94
CA PHE A 34 -25.12 6.88 -7.76
C PHE A 34 -24.46 6.45 -9.08
N ASN A 35 -25.28 5.99 -10.06
CA ASN A 35 -24.72 5.46 -11.30
C ASN A 35 -24.05 6.57 -12.13
N GLN A 36 -24.60 7.78 -12.10
CA GLN A 36 -24.02 8.95 -12.78
C GLN A 36 -22.71 9.36 -12.12
N VAL A 37 -22.68 9.44 -10.80
CA VAL A 37 -21.48 9.75 -10.02
C VAL A 37 -20.40 8.69 -10.23
N ALA A 38 -20.77 7.41 -10.16
CA ALA A 38 -19.83 6.31 -10.38
C ALA A 38 -19.27 6.29 -11.80
N ALA A 39 -20.07 6.61 -12.80
CA ALA A 39 -19.62 6.73 -14.18
C ALA A 39 -18.62 7.89 -14.36
N ALA A 40 -18.90 9.04 -13.75
CA ALA A 40 -18.01 10.19 -13.76
C ALA A 40 -16.66 9.90 -13.08
N ILE A 41 -16.68 9.21 -11.93
CA ILE A 41 -15.44 8.78 -11.26
C ILE A 41 -14.61 7.86 -12.16
N LYS A 42 -15.23 6.84 -12.76
CA LYS A 42 -14.52 5.90 -13.64
C LYS A 42 -13.97 6.54 -14.90
N ALA A 43 -14.55 7.64 -15.37
CA ALA A 43 -14.10 8.41 -16.54
C ALA A 43 -12.96 9.39 -16.21
N ASP A 44 -12.66 9.63 -14.93
CA ASP A 44 -11.58 10.52 -14.53
C ASP A 44 -10.22 9.98 -15.01
N PRO A 45 -9.33 10.84 -15.53
CA PRO A 45 -8.00 10.44 -16.00
C PRO A 45 -7.17 9.65 -15.00
N TYR A 46 -7.40 9.84 -13.71
CA TYR A 46 -6.71 9.09 -12.66
C TYR A 46 -7.16 7.63 -12.54
N PHE A 47 -8.41 7.34 -12.89
CA PHE A 47 -9.01 6.02 -12.73
C PHE A 47 -9.19 5.24 -14.03
N VAL A 48 -9.23 5.92 -15.18
CA VAL A 48 -9.64 5.35 -16.47
C VAL A 48 -8.78 4.18 -16.94
N ASN A 49 -7.52 4.12 -16.52
CA ASN A 49 -6.58 3.07 -16.93
C ASN A 49 -6.54 1.87 -15.97
N ASP A 50 -7.22 1.95 -14.83
CA ASP A 50 -7.25 0.89 -13.83
C ASP A 50 -8.66 0.29 -13.71
N GLU A 51 -8.75 -0.98 -13.36
CA GLU A 51 -10.02 -1.60 -12.97
C GLU A 51 -10.57 -0.89 -11.72
N THR A 52 -11.60 -0.05 -11.89
CA THR A 52 -12.16 0.79 -10.83
C THR A 52 -13.54 0.35 -10.42
N HIS A 53 -13.68 0.01 -9.14
CA HIS A 53 -14.95 -0.29 -8.49
C HIS A 53 -15.36 0.87 -7.60
N VAL A 54 -16.59 1.35 -7.79
CA VAL A 54 -17.17 2.41 -6.94
C VAL A 54 -18.26 1.80 -6.09
N LYS A 55 -18.26 2.12 -4.79
CA LYS A 55 -19.29 1.70 -3.83
C LYS A 55 -19.83 2.90 -3.06
N GLU A 56 -21.13 3.02 -3.01
CA GLU A 56 -21.79 3.95 -2.12
C GLU A 56 -21.72 3.44 -0.67
N VAL A 57 -21.46 4.35 0.25
CA VAL A 57 -21.40 4.09 1.69
C VAL A 57 -22.10 5.21 2.45
N PRO A 58 -22.71 4.90 3.60
CA PRO A 58 -23.39 5.92 4.39
C PRO A 58 -22.43 6.93 5.07
N CYS A 59 -21.21 6.49 5.37
CA CYS A 59 -20.18 7.31 5.98
C CYS A 59 -18.78 6.84 5.57
N VAL A 60 -18.00 7.71 4.97
CA VAL A 60 -16.61 7.41 4.58
C VAL A 60 -15.69 7.37 5.80
N ASP A 61 -15.98 8.16 6.84
CA ASP A 61 -15.15 8.20 8.04
C ASP A 61 -15.10 6.86 8.77
N ASP A 62 -16.16 6.05 8.69
CA ASP A 62 -16.19 4.68 9.24
C ASP A 62 -15.16 3.75 8.58
N LEU A 63 -14.65 4.12 7.42
CA LEU A 63 -13.70 3.34 6.64
C LEU A 63 -12.24 3.81 6.80
N LEU A 64 -12.00 4.96 7.42
CA LEU A 64 -10.65 5.52 7.58
C LEU A 64 -9.73 4.59 8.37
N ASP A 65 -10.30 3.83 9.31
CA ASP A 65 -9.56 2.87 10.14
C ASP A 65 -9.36 1.49 9.47
N MET A 66 -9.87 1.27 8.26
CA MET A 66 -9.54 0.05 7.50
C MET A 66 -8.04 -0.08 7.26
N GLY A 67 -7.34 1.05 7.25
CA GLY A 67 -5.90 1.14 7.21
C GLY A 67 -5.30 0.76 5.84
N HIS A 68 -4.13 1.31 5.57
CA HIS A 68 -3.24 0.78 4.55
C HIS A 68 -2.44 -0.37 5.13
N GLY A 69 -2.33 -1.46 4.39
CA GLY A 69 -1.54 -2.57 4.86
C GLY A 69 -1.43 -3.70 3.86
N VAL A 70 -0.74 -4.73 4.26
CA VAL A 70 -0.59 -5.96 3.50
C VAL A 70 -0.97 -7.12 4.42
N ASN A 71 -1.84 -7.98 3.94
CA ASN A 71 -2.05 -9.30 4.50
C ASN A 71 -1.58 -10.32 3.45
N LEU A 72 -0.56 -11.10 3.80
CA LEU A 72 0.00 -12.12 2.94
C LEU A 72 0.02 -13.44 3.70
N THR A 73 -0.65 -14.45 3.12
CA THR A 73 -0.60 -15.82 3.61
C THR A 73 -0.06 -16.71 2.51
N ARG A 74 0.98 -17.46 2.80
CA ARG A 74 1.55 -18.45 1.89
C ARG A 74 1.67 -19.78 2.57
N LYS A 75 1.03 -20.80 1.99
CA LYS A 75 1.28 -22.20 2.31
C LYS A 75 2.34 -22.75 1.37
N GLY A 76 3.25 -23.50 1.89
CA GLY A 76 4.36 -24.08 1.16
C GLY A 76 4.55 -25.55 1.44
N VAL A 77 5.36 -26.20 0.61
CA VAL A 77 5.78 -27.58 0.76
C VAL A 77 7.24 -27.61 1.15
N SER A 78 7.56 -28.42 2.15
CA SER A 78 8.93 -28.77 2.49
C SER A 78 9.13 -30.25 2.20
N GLY A 79 9.83 -30.57 1.10
CA GLY A 79 9.92 -31.94 0.63
C GLY A 79 8.57 -32.50 0.20
N VAL A 80 8.12 -33.56 0.86
CA VAL A 80 6.83 -34.21 0.61
C VAL A 80 5.71 -33.77 1.55
N THR A 81 5.99 -32.87 2.48
CA THR A 81 5.03 -32.39 3.49
C THR A 81 4.58 -30.97 3.19
N GLN A 82 3.28 -30.68 3.38
CA GLN A 82 2.71 -29.35 3.22
C GLN A 82 2.59 -28.65 4.59
N ASN A 83 3.72 -28.48 5.26
CA ASN A 83 3.77 -28.03 6.65
C ASN A 83 4.34 -26.62 6.84
N GLN A 84 4.61 -25.89 5.74
CA GLN A 84 5.06 -24.51 5.83
C GLN A 84 3.88 -23.56 5.73
N LEU A 85 3.79 -22.65 6.68
CA LEU A 85 2.86 -21.54 6.68
C LEU A 85 3.65 -20.26 6.96
N PHE A 86 3.56 -19.32 6.04
CA PHE A 86 4.05 -17.96 6.23
C PHE A 86 2.86 -17.01 6.26
N GLU A 87 2.76 -16.24 7.32
CA GLU A 87 1.75 -15.19 7.48
C GLU A 87 2.45 -13.89 7.80
N PHE A 88 2.09 -12.85 7.05
CA PHE A 88 2.55 -11.51 7.26
C PHE A 88 1.36 -10.56 7.26
N ASN A 89 1.22 -9.77 8.30
CA ASN A 89 0.19 -8.75 8.41
C ASN A 89 0.86 -7.43 8.80
N MET A 90 0.64 -6.40 7.97
CA MET A 90 1.18 -5.07 8.18
C MET A 90 0.06 -4.04 8.07
N ARG A 91 -0.03 -3.15 9.05
CA ARG A 91 -0.86 -1.94 9.00
C ARG A 91 0.02 -0.72 9.10
N ILE A 92 -0.19 0.25 8.22
CA ILE A 92 0.66 1.42 8.09
C ILE A 92 -0.16 2.68 7.84
N ASN A 93 0.44 3.82 8.16
CA ASN A 93 0.10 5.09 7.55
C ASN A 93 1.01 5.26 6.32
N ASN A 94 0.44 5.26 5.13
CA ASN A 94 1.21 5.23 3.88
C ASN A 94 2.19 6.41 3.73
N PRO A 95 1.79 7.69 3.93
CA PRO A 95 2.74 8.80 3.87
C PRO A 95 3.89 8.69 4.87
N ALA A 96 3.59 8.28 6.10
CA ALA A 96 4.60 8.15 7.15
C ALA A 96 5.58 7.02 6.85
N LEU A 97 5.11 5.85 6.39
CA LEU A 97 5.99 4.75 6.00
C LEU A 97 6.86 5.14 4.81
N THR A 98 6.29 5.76 3.79
CA THR A 98 7.04 6.18 2.60
C THR A 98 8.15 7.16 2.98
N ALA A 99 7.85 8.16 3.81
CA ALA A 99 8.84 9.10 4.32
C ALA A 99 9.96 8.40 5.10
N GLN A 100 9.60 7.46 5.98
CA GLN A 100 10.57 6.69 6.76
C GLN A 100 11.48 5.84 5.86
N VAL A 101 10.91 5.16 4.88
CA VAL A 101 11.69 4.34 3.92
C VAL A 101 12.65 5.21 3.11
N LEU A 102 12.21 6.38 2.63
CA LEU A 102 13.09 7.32 1.92
C LEU A 102 14.28 7.78 2.78
N VAL A 103 14.05 8.08 4.06
CA VAL A 103 15.11 8.43 5.00
C VAL A 103 16.06 7.26 5.23
N CYS A 104 15.55 6.04 5.36
CA CYS A 104 16.37 4.82 5.47
C CYS A 104 17.24 4.61 4.22
N CYS A 105 16.68 4.77 3.04
CA CYS A 105 17.42 4.68 1.78
C CYS A 105 18.51 5.76 1.69
N ALA A 106 18.20 6.99 2.06
CA ALA A 106 19.21 8.07 2.10
C ALA A 106 20.38 7.77 3.05
N ARG A 107 20.13 7.13 4.18
CA ARG A 107 21.20 6.66 5.08
C ARG A 107 22.01 5.54 4.45
N ALA A 108 21.33 4.58 3.83
CA ALA A 108 22.00 3.43 3.20
C ALA A 108 22.96 3.87 2.09
N THR A 109 22.66 4.95 1.34
CA THR A 109 23.55 5.45 0.29
C THR A 109 24.93 5.85 0.81
N MET A 110 25.02 6.27 2.07
CA MET A 110 26.30 6.64 2.72
C MET A 110 27.20 5.43 3.02
N ARG A 111 26.66 4.23 2.90
CA ARG A 111 27.38 2.96 3.18
C ARG A 111 27.64 2.15 1.91
N GLN A 112 27.14 2.61 0.77
CA GLN A 112 27.32 1.95 -0.52
C GLN A 112 28.44 2.60 -1.33
N ALA A 113 29.08 1.83 -2.20
CA ALA A 113 29.97 2.38 -3.23
C ALA A 113 29.15 3.23 -4.23
N PRO A 114 29.77 4.19 -4.93
CA PRO A 114 29.08 4.93 -5.98
C PRO A 114 28.46 4.00 -7.03
N GLY A 115 27.14 4.11 -7.24
CA GLY A 115 26.41 3.24 -8.15
C GLY A 115 24.92 3.51 -8.14
N CYS A 116 24.18 2.70 -8.88
CA CYS A 116 22.73 2.67 -8.89
C CYS A 116 22.27 1.34 -8.30
N TYR A 117 21.43 1.39 -7.27
CA TYR A 117 20.99 0.23 -6.51
C TYR A 117 19.46 0.19 -6.39
N THR A 118 18.90 -0.99 -6.43
CA THR A 118 17.54 -1.24 -5.96
C THR A 118 17.55 -1.60 -4.48
N MET A 119 16.43 -1.43 -3.78
CA MET A 119 16.35 -1.74 -2.35
C MET A 119 16.72 -3.20 -2.03
N ILE A 120 16.46 -4.13 -2.95
CA ILE A 120 16.74 -5.56 -2.74
C ILE A 120 18.24 -5.88 -2.77
N GLU A 121 19.05 -5.01 -3.36
CA GLU A 121 20.51 -5.16 -3.44
C GLU A 121 21.21 -4.59 -2.20
N ILE A 122 20.49 -3.78 -1.41
CA ILE A 122 21.05 -3.13 -0.22
C ILE A 122 20.87 -4.08 0.98
N PRO A 123 21.93 -4.34 1.76
CA PRO A 123 21.80 -5.07 3.02
C PRO A 123 20.80 -4.39 3.96
N LEU A 124 19.81 -5.13 4.48
CA LEU A 124 18.77 -4.56 5.35
C LEU A 124 19.33 -3.80 6.54
N ILE A 125 20.48 -4.23 7.07
CA ILE A 125 21.13 -3.58 8.20
C ILE A 125 21.63 -2.16 7.87
N ASP A 126 21.88 -1.86 6.59
CA ASP A 126 22.30 -0.54 6.15
C ASP A 126 21.16 0.49 6.14
N LEU A 127 19.92 0.00 6.16
CA LEU A 127 18.71 0.84 6.29
C LEU A 127 18.49 1.30 7.73
N LEU A 128 19.11 0.64 8.73
CA LEU A 128 18.94 0.95 10.14
C LEU A 128 19.81 2.15 10.54
N TYR A 129 19.29 2.95 11.47
CA TYR A 129 20.03 4.05 12.08
C TYR A 129 20.90 3.54 13.23
N GLY A 130 22.17 3.87 13.24
CA GLY A 130 23.08 3.54 14.33
C GLY A 130 24.24 2.64 13.91
N ASP A 131 24.91 2.08 14.90
CA ASP A 131 26.08 1.23 14.71
C ASP A 131 25.69 -0.18 14.30
N ARG A 132 26.38 -0.70 13.28
CA ARG A 132 26.09 -2.01 12.70
C ARG A 132 26.33 -3.16 13.68
N GLU A 133 27.45 -3.11 14.41
CA GLU A 133 27.82 -4.18 15.34
C GLU A 133 26.85 -4.23 16.52
N GLN A 134 26.40 -3.07 16.99
CA GLN A 134 25.38 -3.01 18.02
C GLN A 134 24.04 -3.60 17.55
N HIS A 135 23.66 -3.36 16.31
CA HIS A 135 22.45 -3.98 15.74
C HIS A 135 22.58 -5.49 15.63
N ILE A 136 23.74 -5.98 15.16
CA ILE A 136 23.99 -7.43 15.09
C ILE A 136 23.90 -8.05 16.49
N ALA A 137 24.57 -7.46 17.46
CA ALA A 137 24.56 -7.96 18.83
C ALA A 137 23.16 -7.94 19.50
N HIS A 138 22.27 -7.06 19.03
CA HIS A 138 20.94 -6.91 19.62
C HIS A 138 19.86 -7.74 18.90
N LEU A 139 20.01 -8.01 17.61
CA LEU A 139 19.00 -8.69 16.77
C LEU A 139 19.29 -10.19 16.60
N VAL A 140 20.47 -10.65 16.95
CA VAL A 140 20.91 -12.05 16.94
C VAL A 140 21.15 -12.53 18.34
#